data_ee7b2f5b180bb0a9861569a51cfaf664
#
_entry.id   ee7b2f5b180bb0a9861569a51cfaf664
#
_cell.length_a   1.000
_cell.length_b   1.000
_cell.length_c   1.000
_cell.angle_alpha   90.00
_cell.angle_beta   90.00
_cell.angle_gamma   90.00
#
_symmetry.space_group_name_H-M   'P 1'
#
loop_
_entity.id
_entity.type
_entity.pdbx_description
1 polymer ?
#
loop_
_entity_poly.entity_id
_entity_poly.type
_entity_poly.pdbx_seq_one_letter_code
_entity_poly.pdbx_strand_id
1 'polypeptide(L)'
;MIARGAYNVRMKRGFRIGMVFPGLLLLAACEGESNKKTPQTPQQMYEYAKALLKPNVEGDASDFAGALQWTRKAAEENWLPAVMDMGALYMYGGKGVQQNVETARSWYNKAVEMGSKEAHWFLGILDYESAHDIESALNHWRIAAEAGIADAQYRLGRLLSQKADSMKEGMQWLEKAARIGQKGGVPQACTALANLYMTGANGAPKDAAKAVQLYKAASGGGDPLAQLVYAELLLAGADGVPQDTEKGMSMLRLAAGQDYPRAIARLINILRNGPDAEQHEKEAAAWENRLNRLMEKQKK
;
A
#
# COMPACT_ATOMS: atom_id res chain seq x y z
N MET A 1 -9.96 -30.23 -4.42
CA MET A 1 -8.73 -29.70 -5.06
C MET A 1 -8.93 -28.20 -5.20
N ILE A 2 -8.56 -27.45 -4.18
CA ILE A 2 -8.75 -25.98 -4.12
C ILE A 2 -7.41 -25.37 -4.45
N ALA A 3 -7.38 -24.61 -5.55
CA ALA A 3 -6.20 -23.97 -6.08
C ALA A 3 -5.66 -22.93 -5.07
N ARG A 4 -4.44 -23.16 -4.62
CA ARG A 4 -3.64 -22.19 -3.87
C ARG A 4 -3.21 -21.08 -4.81
N GLY A 5 -3.96 -19.97 -4.79
CA GLY A 5 -3.52 -18.72 -5.40
C GLY A 5 -2.61 -17.99 -4.41
N ALA A 6 -1.30 -18.22 -4.52
CA ALA A 6 -0.31 -17.44 -3.80
C ALA A 6 -0.31 -16.01 -4.36
N TYR A 7 -0.92 -15.07 -3.65
CA TYR A 7 -0.75 -13.65 -3.88
C TYR A 7 0.62 -13.23 -3.32
N ASN A 8 1.66 -13.43 -4.11
CA ASN A 8 2.94 -12.76 -3.89
C ASN A 8 2.75 -11.28 -4.24
N VAL A 9 2.33 -10.46 -3.28
CA VAL A 9 2.46 -9.02 -3.36
C VAL A 9 3.94 -8.69 -3.14
N ARG A 10 4.73 -8.84 -4.21
CA ARG A 10 6.06 -8.27 -4.28
C ARG A 10 5.86 -6.75 -4.28
N MET A 11 6.01 -6.11 -3.11
CA MET A 11 5.99 -4.65 -3.02
C MET A 11 7.02 -4.10 -4.00
N LYS A 12 6.52 -3.42 -5.06
CA LYS A 12 7.37 -2.69 -5.99
C LYS A 12 8.22 -1.70 -5.18
N ARG A 13 9.52 -1.71 -5.42
CA ARG A 13 10.45 -0.63 -5.06
C ARG A 13 9.83 0.70 -5.50
N GLY A 14 9.26 1.44 -4.57
CA GLY A 14 8.62 2.71 -4.89
C GLY A 14 7.67 3.22 -3.81
N PHE A 15 7.64 2.63 -2.64
CA PHE A 15 6.96 3.26 -1.51
C PHE A 15 7.81 4.48 -1.10
N ARG A 16 7.48 5.63 -1.69
CA ARG A 16 7.82 6.92 -1.07
C ARG A 16 6.99 6.97 0.20
N ILE A 17 7.63 6.73 1.34
CA ILE A 17 7.10 7.16 2.62
C ILE A 17 6.99 8.69 2.51
N GLY A 18 5.83 9.15 2.07
CA GLY A 18 5.46 10.55 2.14
C GLY A 18 5.24 10.88 3.60
N MET A 19 6.30 11.25 4.31
CA MET A 19 6.16 11.92 5.59
C MET A 19 5.43 13.24 5.32
N VAL A 20 4.12 13.28 5.59
CA VAL A 20 3.38 14.53 5.71
C VAL A 20 3.59 15.01 7.14
N PHE A 21 4.52 15.91 7.33
CA PHE A 21 4.58 16.74 8.53
C PHE A 21 3.95 18.10 8.23
N PRO A 22 2.96 18.54 9.00
CA PRO A 22 2.56 19.95 9.04
C PRO A 22 3.50 20.68 10.01
N GLY A 23 4.27 21.59 9.51
CA GLY A 23 5.10 22.44 10.38
C GLY A 23 6.16 23.19 9.59
N LEU A 24 5.73 24.14 8.75
CA LEU A 24 6.60 25.16 8.19
C LEU A 24 7.01 26.11 9.30
N LEU A 25 8.28 26.11 9.69
CA LEU A 25 8.92 27.28 10.31
C LEU A 25 10.14 27.63 9.47
N LEU A 26 9.98 28.74 8.75
CA LEU A 26 11.09 29.47 8.14
C LEU A 26 12.09 29.82 9.25
N LEU A 27 13.32 29.37 9.11
CA LEU A 27 14.46 30.05 9.75
C LEU A 27 15.47 30.37 8.66
N ALA A 28 15.79 31.66 8.68
CA ALA A 28 16.63 32.37 7.76
C ALA A 28 18.03 31.72 7.59
N ALA A 29 18.53 31.84 6.37
CA ALA A 29 19.90 31.62 6.03
C ALA A 29 20.79 32.59 6.87
N CYS A 30 21.71 32.03 7.64
CA CYS A 30 22.91 32.70 8.07
C CYS A 30 24.10 31.88 7.58
N GLU A 31 24.85 32.47 6.66
CA GLU A 31 26.17 32.09 6.25
C GLU A 31 27.11 32.10 7.47
N GLY A 32 27.99 31.12 7.56
CA GLY A 32 29.05 31.11 8.58
C GLY A 32 29.64 29.71 8.76
N GLU A 33 30.87 29.58 8.36
CA GLU A 33 31.72 28.39 8.41
C GLU A 33 31.76 27.68 9.76
N SER A 34 31.84 26.33 9.69
CA SER A 34 32.51 25.41 10.61
C SER A 34 32.25 25.58 12.12
N ASN A 35 31.02 25.31 12.55
CA ASN A 35 30.78 24.80 13.89
C ASN A 35 29.53 23.85 13.86
N LYS A 36 29.60 22.76 13.12
CA LYS A 36 28.59 21.70 13.20
C LYS A 36 28.73 21.09 14.59
N LYS A 37 28.05 21.68 15.59
CA LYS A 37 27.94 21.09 16.92
C LYS A 37 27.44 19.67 16.75
N THR A 38 28.22 18.71 17.28
CA THR A 38 27.79 17.30 17.33
C THR A 38 26.43 17.23 17.99
N PRO A 39 25.43 16.52 17.39
CA PRO A 39 24.09 16.41 17.97
C PRO A 39 24.16 15.84 19.40
N GLN A 40 23.47 16.49 20.33
CA GLN A 40 23.51 16.17 21.75
C GLN A 40 22.25 15.44 22.23
N THR A 41 21.12 15.65 21.54
CA THR A 41 19.84 15.02 21.90
C THR A 41 19.42 14.01 20.86
N PRO A 42 18.61 12.98 21.23
CA PRO A 42 18.11 11.97 20.28
C PRO A 42 17.37 12.60 19.08
N GLN A 43 16.62 13.66 19.31
CA GLN A 43 15.94 14.41 18.25
C GLN A 43 16.95 15.06 17.30
N GLN A 44 17.98 15.74 17.82
CA GLN A 44 19.03 16.36 16.99
C GLN A 44 19.82 15.31 16.20
N MET A 45 20.10 14.15 16.81
CA MET A 45 20.76 13.01 16.14
C MET A 45 19.93 12.53 14.95
N TYR A 46 18.64 12.38 15.15
CA TYR A 46 17.71 11.93 14.10
C TYR A 46 17.56 12.97 12.97
N GLU A 47 17.41 14.25 13.29
CA GLU A 47 17.37 15.30 12.27
C GLU A 47 18.70 15.43 11.51
N TYR A 48 19.84 15.26 12.17
CA TYR A 48 21.13 15.21 11.53
C TYR A 48 21.26 13.99 10.59
N ALA A 49 20.80 12.81 11.02
CA ALA A 49 20.73 11.62 10.16
C ALA A 49 19.90 11.88 8.90
N LYS A 50 18.75 12.53 9.02
CA LYS A 50 17.90 12.91 7.88
C LYS A 50 18.59 13.92 6.95
N ALA A 51 19.38 14.83 7.49
CA ALA A 51 20.14 15.78 6.69
C ALA A 51 21.22 15.08 5.84
N LEU A 52 21.90 14.06 6.37
CA LEU A 52 22.89 13.26 5.65
C LEU A 52 22.29 12.47 4.46
N LEU A 53 20.96 12.22 4.47
CA LEU A 53 20.26 11.55 3.36
C LEU A 53 19.90 12.49 2.22
N LYS A 54 20.05 13.81 2.39
CA LYS A 54 19.80 14.79 1.31
C LYS A 54 21.07 14.90 0.46
N PRO A 55 20.96 14.87 -0.88
CA PRO A 55 22.10 15.16 -1.73
C PRO A 55 22.55 16.60 -1.47
N ASN A 56 23.87 16.83 -1.38
CA ASN A 56 24.44 18.16 -1.27
C ASN A 56 24.14 18.96 -2.56
N VAL A 57 24.18 20.30 -2.43
CA VAL A 57 23.98 21.22 -3.57
C VAL A 57 25.02 20.99 -4.69
N GLU A 58 26.16 20.36 -4.36
CA GLU A 58 27.24 20.00 -5.28
C GLU A 58 27.08 18.60 -5.92
N GLY A 59 25.97 17.88 -5.61
CA GLY A 59 25.66 16.57 -6.20
C GLY A 59 26.41 15.38 -5.58
N ASP A 60 27.03 15.55 -4.42
CA ASP A 60 27.66 14.46 -3.68
C ASP A 60 26.63 13.44 -3.20
N ALA A 61 27.03 12.16 -3.21
CA ALA A 61 26.21 11.06 -2.77
C ALA A 61 25.77 11.21 -1.31
N SER A 62 24.50 10.90 -1.03
CA SER A 62 23.97 10.85 0.34
C SER A 62 24.83 9.93 1.22
N ASP A 63 25.18 10.38 2.42
CA ASP A 63 25.90 9.56 3.41
C ASP A 63 24.93 8.62 4.16
N PHE A 64 24.68 7.46 3.57
CA PHE A 64 23.80 6.46 4.17
C PHE A 64 24.41 5.79 5.41
N ALA A 65 25.73 5.63 5.44
CA ALA A 65 26.42 5.00 6.58
C ALA A 65 26.37 5.90 7.81
N GLY A 66 26.68 7.18 7.66
CA GLY A 66 26.55 8.16 8.72
C GLY A 66 25.10 8.34 9.18
N ALA A 67 24.15 8.41 8.23
CA ALA A 67 22.73 8.51 8.56
C ALA A 67 22.24 7.30 9.38
N LEU A 68 22.66 6.09 9.02
CA LEU A 68 22.32 4.87 9.76
C LEU A 68 22.88 4.91 11.19
N GLN A 69 24.14 5.32 11.36
CA GLN A 69 24.76 5.41 12.69
C GLN A 69 24.01 6.39 13.60
N TRP A 70 23.67 7.57 13.08
CA TRP A 70 22.96 8.58 13.86
C TRP A 70 21.50 8.19 14.14
N THR A 71 20.82 7.56 13.18
CA THR A 71 19.48 7.02 13.42
C THR A 71 19.51 5.95 14.51
N ARG A 72 20.52 5.05 14.48
CA ARG A 72 20.68 4.02 15.51
C ARG A 72 20.91 4.62 16.88
N LYS A 73 21.82 5.59 17.02
CA LYS A 73 22.05 6.29 18.29
C LYS A 73 20.78 6.91 18.83
N ALA A 74 20.04 7.63 18.00
CA ALA A 74 18.77 8.23 18.41
C ALA A 74 17.74 7.17 18.86
N ALA A 75 17.71 6.01 18.19
CA ALA A 75 16.82 4.91 18.54
C ALA A 75 17.22 4.20 19.86
N GLU A 76 18.53 4.06 20.10
CA GLU A 76 19.06 3.54 21.36
C GLU A 76 18.69 4.45 22.54
N GLU A 77 18.70 5.77 22.32
CA GLU A 77 18.24 6.78 23.28
C GLU A 77 16.72 6.99 23.30
N ASN A 78 15.95 6.02 22.80
CA ASN A 78 14.47 5.97 22.83
C ASN A 78 13.78 7.15 22.08
N TRP A 79 14.34 7.60 20.96
CA TRP A 79 13.62 8.49 20.07
C TRP A 79 12.66 7.69 19.17
N LEU A 80 11.37 7.73 19.46
CA LEU A 80 10.37 6.88 18.81
C LEU A 80 10.42 6.89 17.27
N PRO A 81 10.54 8.04 16.57
CA PRO A 81 10.67 8.03 15.11
C PRO A 81 11.89 7.24 14.62
N ALA A 82 13.03 7.33 15.31
CA ALA A 82 14.24 6.58 14.96
C ALA A 82 14.06 5.08 15.25
N VAL A 83 13.38 4.70 16.33
CA VAL A 83 13.04 3.31 16.65
C VAL A 83 12.19 2.71 15.55
N MET A 84 11.17 3.44 15.08
CA MET A 84 10.29 3.01 13.96
C MET A 84 11.08 2.86 12.65
N ASP A 85 11.96 3.81 12.34
CA ASP A 85 12.80 3.75 11.13
C ASP A 85 13.77 2.56 11.16
N MET A 86 14.38 2.25 12.33
CA MET A 86 15.20 1.06 12.49
C MET A 86 14.41 -0.22 12.26
N GLY A 87 13.18 -0.30 12.76
CA GLY A 87 12.26 -1.41 12.48
C GLY A 87 12.00 -1.57 10.98
N ALA A 88 11.65 -0.48 10.30
CA ALA A 88 11.40 -0.48 8.87
C ALA A 88 12.65 -0.84 8.05
N LEU A 89 13.81 -0.35 8.44
CA LEU A 89 15.06 -0.64 7.76
C LEU A 89 15.42 -2.13 7.79
N TYR A 90 15.25 -2.78 8.94
CA TYR A 90 15.47 -4.22 9.05
C TYR A 90 14.33 -5.05 8.44
N MET A 91 13.11 -4.54 8.44
CA MET A 91 11.96 -5.20 7.82
C MET A 91 12.10 -5.31 6.29
N TYR A 92 12.57 -4.24 5.63
CA TYR A 92 12.65 -4.19 4.16
C TYR A 92 14.07 -4.39 3.63
N GLY A 93 15.07 -4.17 4.44
CA GLY A 93 16.47 -4.15 4.02
C GLY A 93 16.80 -2.95 3.11
N GLY A 94 17.99 -2.96 2.54
CA GLY A 94 18.43 -1.97 1.56
C GLY A 94 19.48 -0.99 2.11
N LYS A 95 20.12 -0.25 1.21
CA LYS A 95 21.17 0.72 1.54
C LYS A 95 22.31 0.15 2.41
N GLY A 96 22.69 -1.10 2.15
CA GLY A 96 23.77 -1.79 2.88
C GLY A 96 23.29 -2.53 4.16
N VAL A 97 22.02 -2.47 4.48
CA VAL A 97 21.44 -3.24 5.60
C VAL A 97 20.70 -4.47 5.03
N GLN A 98 21.06 -5.64 5.53
CA GLN A 98 20.36 -6.86 5.20
C GLN A 98 19.01 -6.91 5.92
N GLN A 99 17.99 -7.43 5.23
CA GLN A 99 16.70 -7.72 5.82
C GLN A 99 16.86 -8.71 6.97
N ASN A 100 16.25 -8.40 8.11
CA ASN A 100 16.25 -9.27 9.29
C ASN A 100 14.96 -9.07 10.07
N VAL A 101 14.06 -10.05 9.93
CA VAL A 101 12.71 -10.02 10.51
C VAL A 101 12.75 -9.98 12.05
N GLU A 102 13.64 -10.73 12.66
CA GLU A 102 13.74 -10.79 14.14
C GLU A 102 14.25 -9.45 14.70
N THR A 103 15.23 -8.84 14.04
CA THR A 103 15.72 -7.52 14.44
C THR A 103 14.63 -6.45 14.21
N ALA A 104 13.88 -6.53 13.11
CA ALA A 104 12.75 -5.63 12.87
C ALA A 104 11.68 -5.75 13.96
N ARG A 105 11.32 -6.99 14.34
CA ARG A 105 10.39 -7.29 15.42
C ARG A 105 10.86 -6.70 16.76
N SER A 106 12.13 -6.86 17.09
CA SER A 106 12.70 -6.29 18.31
C SER A 106 12.54 -4.76 18.38
N TRP A 107 12.82 -4.05 17.28
CA TRP A 107 12.63 -2.61 17.21
C TRP A 107 11.16 -2.19 17.33
N TYR A 108 10.23 -2.90 16.66
CA TYR A 108 8.81 -2.60 16.78
C TYR A 108 8.25 -2.92 18.16
N ASN A 109 8.73 -3.99 18.84
CA ASN A 109 8.37 -4.26 20.23
C ASN A 109 8.84 -3.13 21.15
N LYS A 110 10.08 -2.65 20.97
CA LYS A 110 10.55 -1.44 21.68
C LYS A 110 9.65 -0.23 21.45
N ALA A 111 9.18 -0.03 20.20
CA ALA A 111 8.23 1.04 19.90
C ALA A 111 6.87 0.84 20.59
N VAL A 112 6.38 -0.39 20.72
CA VAL A 112 5.17 -0.72 21.50
C VAL A 112 5.35 -0.38 22.97
N GLU A 113 6.48 -0.75 23.57
CA GLU A 113 6.82 -0.40 24.95
C GLU A 113 6.84 1.12 25.17
N MET A 114 7.21 1.89 24.14
CA MET A 114 7.15 3.35 24.13
C MET A 114 5.74 3.91 23.84
N GLY A 115 4.71 3.05 23.71
CA GLY A 115 3.32 3.43 23.51
C GLY A 115 2.87 3.60 22.05
N SER A 116 3.70 3.22 21.07
CA SER A 116 3.34 3.34 19.65
C SER A 116 2.25 2.35 19.27
N LYS A 117 1.09 2.85 18.89
CA LYS A 117 0.03 2.03 18.26
C LYS A 117 0.33 1.70 16.80
N GLU A 118 1.13 2.53 16.13
CA GLU A 118 1.55 2.29 14.76
C GLU A 118 2.50 1.08 14.65
N ALA A 119 3.32 0.82 15.68
CA ALA A 119 4.19 -0.34 15.71
C ALA A 119 3.41 -1.67 15.62
N HIS A 120 2.20 -1.73 16.16
CA HIS A 120 1.32 -2.90 16.04
C HIS A 120 0.92 -3.19 14.59
N TRP A 121 0.79 -2.17 13.72
CA TRP A 121 0.59 -2.37 12.30
C TRP A 121 1.71 -3.21 11.67
N PHE A 122 2.95 -2.85 11.94
CA PHE A 122 4.12 -3.55 11.39
C PHE A 122 4.32 -4.94 12.02
N LEU A 123 4.09 -5.09 13.32
CA LEU A 123 4.12 -6.40 13.97
C LEU A 123 3.09 -7.35 13.36
N GLY A 124 1.87 -6.89 13.11
CA GLY A 124 0.87 -7.68 12.42
C GLY A 124 1.27 -8.09 10.99
N ILE A 125 2.02 -7.26 10.27
CA ILE A 125 2.58 -7.64 8.97
C ILE A 125 3.63 -8.75 9.14
N LEU A 126 4.54 -8.63 10.10
CA LEU A 126 5.56 -9.64 10.37
C LEU A 126 4.94 -10.99 10.77
N ASP A 127 3.89 -10.96 11.60
CA ASP A 127 3.18 -12.17 12.01
C ASP A 127 2.49 -12.85 10.82
N TYR A 128 1.83 -12.06 9.99
CA TYR A 128 1.09 -12.58 8.84
C TYR A 128 2.00 -13.11 7.72
N GLU A 129 3.04 -12.34 7.36
CA GLU A 129 3.86 -12.62 6.17
C GLU A 129 5.05 -13.53 6.47
N SER A 130 5.64 -13.44 7.66
CA SER A 130 6.84 -14.18 8.02
C SER A 130 6.57 -15.38 8.91
N ALA A 131 5.75 -15.23 9.95
CA ALA A 131 5.44 -16.31 10.88
C ALA A 131 4.22 -17.13 10.46
N HIS A 132 3.39 -16.63 9.52
CA HIS A 132 2.10 -17.20 9.14
C HIS A 132 1.13 -17.38 10.34
N ASP A 133 1.32 -16.55 11.36
CA ASP A 133 0.50 -16.52 12.56
C ASP A 133 -0.65 -15.51 12.37
N ILE A 134 -1.78 -16.02 11.87
CA ILE A 134 -2.95 -15.20 11.58
C ILE A 134 -3.57 -14.64 12.86
N GLU A 135 -3.52 -15.37 13.97
CA GLU A 135 -4.14 -14.97 15.23
C GLU A 135 -3.39 -13.79 15.84
N SER A 136 -2.07 -13.88 15.96
CA SER A 136 -1.23 -12.76 16.41
C SER A 136 -1.37 -11.55 15.48
N ALA A 137 -1.39 -11.77 14.18
CA ALA A 137 -1.59 -10.69 13.19
C ALA A 137 -2.92 -9.96 13.40
N LEU A 138 -4.03 -10.70 13.61
CA LEU A 138 -5.35 -10.12 13.88
C LEU A 138 -5.35 -9.30 15.18
N ASN A 139 -4.70 -9.79 16.23
CA ASN A 139 -4.59 -9.09 17.51
C ASN A 139 -3.83 -7.76 17.35
N HIS A 140 -2.68 -7.79 16.69
CA HIS A 140 -1.91 -6.58 16.44
C HIS A 140 -2.66 -5.60 15.52
N TRP A 141 -3.27 -6.09 14.44
CA TRP A 141 -4.03 -5.20 13.55
C TRP A 141 -5.28 -4.64 14.21
N ARG A 142 -5.89 -5.33 15.18
CA ARG A 142 -7.03 -4.78 15.95
C ARG A 142 -6.61 -3.55 16.74
N ILE A 143 -5.48 -3.62 17.46
CA ILE A 143 -4.96 -2.48 18.23
C ILE A 143 -4.65 -1.29 17.29
N ALA A 144 -4.01 -1.55 16.17
CA ALA A 144 -3.69 -0.54 15.17
C ALA A 144 -4.96 0.05 14.50
N ALA A 145 -5.96 -0.78 14.21
CA ALA A 145 -7.24 -0.38 13.63
C ALA A 145 -8.07 0.49 14.57
N GLU A 146 -8.09 0.17 15.85
CA GLU A 146 -8.71 0.96 16.92
C GLU A 146 -8.04 2.33 17.07
N ALA A 147 -6.73 2.41 16.84
CA ALA A 147 -5.99 3.67 16.77
C ALA A 147 -6.25 4.48 15.48
N GLY A 148 -7.08 3.98 14.57
CA GLY A 148 -7.48 4.67 13.35
C GLY A 148 -6.56 4.47 12.15
N ILE A 149 -5.62 3.51 12.20
CA ILE A 149 -4.74 3.19 11.07
C ILE A 149 -5.57 2.49 9.98
N ALA A 150 -5.80 3.18 8.87
CA ALA A 150 -6.71 2.74 7.82
C ALA A 150 -6.28 1.43 7.14
N ASP A 151 -4.98 1.22 6.93
CA ASP A 151 -4.44 -0.02 6.38
C ASP A 151 -4.67 -1.21 7.33
N ALA A 152 -4.56 -1.00 8.65
CA ALA A 152 -4.86 -2.01 9.65
C ALA A 152 -6.36 -2.35 9.66
N GLN A 153 -7.23 -1.33 9.58
CA GLN A 153 -8.68 -1.51 9.45
C GLN A 153 -9.03 -2.34 8.21
N TYR A 154 -8.38 -2.05 7.08
CA TYR A 154 -8.57 -2.80 5.83
C TYR A 154 -8.11 -4.26 5.97
N ARG A 155 -6.91 -4.52 6.47
CA ARG A 155 -6.38 -5.87 6.62
C ARG A 155 -7.22 -6.71 7.61
N LEU A 156 -7.55 -6.13 8.75
CA LEU A 156 -8.43 -6.74 9.75
C LEU A 156 -9.80 -7.07 9.14
N GLY A 157 -10.45 -6.07 8.52
CA GLY A 157 -11.75 -6.24 7.91
C GLY A 157 -11.77 -7.30 6.81
N ARG A 158 -10.73 -7.33 5.96
CA ARG A 158 -10.59 -8.31 4.90
C ARG A 158 -10.45 -9.75 5.42
N LEU A 159 -9.68 -9.96 6.49
CA LEU A 159 -9.53 -11.31 7.07
C LEU A 159 -10.81 -11.76 7.80
N LEU A 160 -11.42 -10.88 8.58
CA LEU A 160 -12.65 -11.19 9.31
C LEU A 160 -13.81 -11.50 8.35
N SER A 161 -13.87 -10.80 7.20
CA SER A 161 -14.93 -11.04 6.20
C SER A 161 -14.78 -12.36 5.41
N GLN A 162 -13.74 -13.15 5.64
CA GLN A 162 -13.60 -14.47 5.04
C GLN A 162 -14.42 -15.56 5.75
N LYS A 163 -14.91 -15.29 6.95
CA LYS A 163 -15.70 -16.23 7.76
C LYS A 163 -17.10 -15.65 8.04
N ALA A 164 -18.12 -16.47 7.96
CA ALA A 164 -19.50 -16.05 8.20
C ALA A 164 -19.71 -15.47 9.60
N ASP A 165 -19.11 -16.08 10.62
CA ASP A 165 -19.27 -15.67 12.03
C ASP A 165 -18.71 -14.29 12.33
N SER A 166 -17.69 -13.86 11.59
CA SER A 166 -17.05 -12.54 11.75
C SER A 166 -17.32 -11.56 10.59
N MET A 167 -18.20 -11.95 9.64
CA MET A 167 -18.50 -11.15 8.46
C MET A 167 -18.96 -9.74 8.81
N LYS A 168 -19.92 -9.62 9.74
CA LYS A 168 -20.45 -8.33 10.14
C LYS A 168 -19.38 -7.40 10.70
N GLU A 169 -18.52 -7.92 11.56
CA GLU A 169 -17.39 -7.16 12.09
C GLU A 169 -16.40 -6.79 10.99
N GLY A 170 -16.08 -7.75 10.10
CA GLY A 170 -15.22 -7.51 8.95
C GLY A 170 -15.69 -6.38 8.05
N MET A 171 -17.00 -6.35 7.73
CA MET A 171 -17.59 -5.26 6.95
C MET A 171 -17.50 -3.91 7.66
N GLN A 172 -17.74 -3.86 8.97
CA GLN A 172 -17.61 -2.62 9.76
C GLN A 172 -16.18 -2.04 9.70
N TRP A 173 -15.16 -2.90 9.79
CA TRP A 173 -13.78 -2.46 9.66
C TRP A 173 -13.44 -2.01 8.25
N LEU A 174 -13.95 -2.70 7.21
CA LEU A 174 -13.81 -2.26 5.83
C LEU A 174 -14.49 -0.91 5.58
N GLU A 175 -15.66 -0.66 6.16
CA GLU A 175 -16.35 0.64 6.06
C GLU A 175 -15.54 1.76 6.71
N LYS A 176 -14.94 1.52 7.88
CA LYS A 176 -14.01 2.48 8.51
C LYS A 176 -12.80 2.76 7.63
N ALA A 177 -12.19 1.71 7.07
CA ALA A 177 -11.02 1.85 6.17
C ALA A 177 -11.36 2.57 4.88
N ALA A 178 -12.53 2.33 4.31
CA ALA A 178 -12.98 2.92 3.05
C ALA A 178 -13.15 4.44 3.14
N ARG A 179 -13.54 4.97 4.31
CA ARG A 179 -13.77 6.42 4.54
C ARG A 179 -14.46 7.09 3.37
N ILE A 180 -15.58 6.49 2.93
CA ILE A 180 -16.29 6.91 1.73
C ILE A 180 -16.64 8.41 1.82
N GLY A 181 -16.22 9.19 0.82
CA GLY A 181 -16.40 10.64 0.80
C GLY A 181 -15.44 11.45 1.68
N GLN A 182 -14.45 10.83 2.30
CA GLN A 182 -13.42 11.49 3.13
C GLN A 182 -12.03 11.29 2.54
N LYS A 183 -11.09 12.18 2.88
CA LYS A 183 -9.69 12.01 2.52
C LYS A 183 -9.03 10.90 3.36
N GLY A 184 -8.09 10.17 2.77
CA GLY A 184 -7.27 9.17 3.46
C GLY A 184 -7.94 7.80 3.64
N GLY A 185 -9.00 7.50 2.88
CA GLY A 185 -9.55 6.15 2.79
C GLY A 185 -8.68 5.22 1.94
N VAL A 186 -8.79 3.92 2.21
CA VAL A 186 -8.10 2.87 1.46
C VAL A 186 -9.00 2.41 0.30
N PRO A 187 -8.65 2.68 -0.98
CA PRO A 187 -9.49 2.31 -2.12
C PRO A 187 -9.78 0.80 -2.19
N GLN A 188 -8.82 -0.03 -1.80
CA GLN A 188 -8.98 -1.49 -1.73
C GLN A 188 -10.05 -1.91 -0.73
N ALA A 189 -10.34 -1.12 0.30
CA ALA A 189 -11.44 -1.40 1.22
C ALA A 189 -12.81 -1.20 0.55
N CYS A 190 -12.94 -0.16 -0.29
CA CYS A 190 -14.14 0.02 -1.13
C CYS A 190 -14.32 -1.16 -2.09
N THR A 191 -13.23 -1.63 -2.73
CA THR A 191 -13.26 -2.79 -3.63
C THR A 191 -13.66 -4.06 -2.89
N ALA A 192 -13.12 -4.30 -1.69
CA ALA A 192 -13.49 -5.46 -0.88
C ALA A 192 -14.98 -5.44 -0.49
N LEU A 193 -15.49 -4.29 -0.04
CA LEU A 193 -16.92 -4.11 0.24
C LEU A 193 -17.78 -4.30 -1.01
N ALA A 194 -17.36 -3.76 -2.15
CA ALA A 194 -18.08 -3.91 -3.41
C ALA A 194 -18.21 -5.39 -3.80
N ASN A 195 -17.13 -6.16 -3.68
CA ASN A 195 -17.15 -7.61 -3.92
C ASN A 195 -18.12 -8.32 -2.98
N LEU A 196 -18.17 -7.96 -1.70
CA LEU A 196 -19.09 -8.56 -0.72
C LEU A 196 -20.55 -8.23 -1.07
N TYR A 197 -20.87 -6.97 -1.37
CA TYR A 197 -22.23 -6.58 -1.78
C TYR A 197 -22.62 -7.16 -3.13
N MET A 198 -21.69 -7.35 -4.06
CA MET A 198 -21.99 -7.95 -5.37
C MET A 198 -22.30 -9.44 -5.26
N THR A 199 -21.51 -10.17 -4.47
CA THR A 199 -21.59 -11.64 -4.41
C THR A 199 -22.47 -12.17 -3.30
N GLY A 200 -22.63 -11.44 -2.18
CA GLY A 200 -23.27 -11.96 -0.97
C GLY A 200 -22.44 -13.06 -0.28
N ALA A 201 -21.13 -13.10 -0.55
CA ALA A 201 -20.25 -14.13 0.01
C ALA A 201 -20.27 -14.14 1.55
N ASN A 202 -20.19 -15.34 2.13
CA ASN A 202 -20.14 -15.57 3.57
C ASN A 202 -21.28 -14.92 4.37
N GLY A 203 -22.46 -14.74 3.75
CA GLY A 203 -23.62 -14.13 4.39
C GLY A 203 -23.65 -12.59 4.33
N ALA A 204 -22.79 -11.95 3.55
CA ALA A 204 -22.91 -10.53 3.29
C ALA A 204 -24.21 -10.19 2.56
N PRO A 205 -24.85 -9.04 2.84
CA PRO A 205 -26.06 -8.63 2.13
C PRO A 205 -25.72 -8.33 0.66
N LYS A 206 -26.55 -8.83 -0.28
CA LYS A 206 -26.43 -8.47 -1.70
C LYS A 206 -27.04 -7.11 -1.97
N ASP A 207 -26.26 -6.23 -2.59
CA ASP A 207 -26.68 -4.90 -3.04
C ASP A 207 -25.81 -4.46 -4.22
N ALA A 208 -26.27 -4.78 -5.44
CA ALA A 208 -25.54 -4.46 -6.66
C ALA A 208 -25.37 -2.94 -6.85
N ALA A 209 -26.38 -2.13 -6.50
CA ALA A 209 -26.30 -0.69 -6.65
C ALA A 209 -25.22 -0.09 -5.73
N LYS A 210 -25.15 -0.54 -4.48
CA LYS A 210 -24.10 -0.14 -3.54
C LYS A 210 -22.72 -0.62 -3.99
N ALA A 211 -22.64 -1.86 -4.53
CA ALA A 211 -21.39 -2.39 -5.07
C ALA A 211 -20.86 -1.54 -6.22
N VAL A 212 -21.69 -1.12 -7.17
CA VAL A 212 -21.33 -0.25 -8.28
C VAL A 212 -20.79 1.10 -7.79
N GLN A 213 -21.45 1.71 -6.80
CA GLN A 213 -20.99 2.97 -6.21
C GLN A 213 -19.60 2.83 -5.56
N LEU A 214 -19.37 1.71 -4.87
CA LEU A 214 -18.10 1.41 -4.23
C LEU A 214 -16.99 1.14 -5.26
N TYR A 215 -17.27 0.39 -6.33
CA TYR A 215 -16.30 0.21 -7.42
C TYR A 215 -15.95 1.53 -8.09
N LYS A 216 -16.95 2.39 -8.34
CA LYS A 216 -16.72 3.73 -8.89
C LYS A 216 -15.82 4.57 -7.97
N ALA A 217 -16.08 4.56 -6.67
CA ALA A 217 -15.26 5.28 -5.69
C ALA A 217 -13.82 4.73 -5.64
N ALA A 218 -13.65 3.40 -5.57
CA ALA A 218 -12.36 2.75 -5.55
C ALA A 218 -11.57 2.97 -6.85
N SER A 219 -12.24 2.96 -8.01
CA SER A 219 -11.60 3.24 -9.30
C SER A 219 -11.06 4.65 -9.38
N GLY A 220 -11.80 5.63 -8.84
CA GLY A 220 -11.33 7.02 -8.69
C GLY A 220 -10.17 7.16 -7.70
N GLY A 221 -10.10 6.29 -6.70
CA GLY A 221 -8.98 6.17 -5.76
C GLY A 221 -7.76 5.43 -6.31
N GLY A 222 -7.82 4.94 -7.54
CA GLY A 222 -6.70 4.31 -8.23
C GLY A 222 -6.55 2.80 -8.00
N ASP A 223 -7.52 2.12 -7.38
CA ASP A 223 -7.45 0.65 -7.24
C ASP A 223 -7.59 -0.05 -8.59
N PRO A 224 -6.59 -0.83 -9.05
CA PRO A 224 -6.59 -1.39 -10.39
C PRO A 224 -7.65 -2.49 -10.59
N LEU A 225 -8.04 -3.21 -9.53
CA LEU A 225 -9.12 -4.18 -9.62
C LEU A 225 -10.47 -3.46 -9.80
N ALA A 226 -10.71 -2.41 -9.02
CA ALA A 226 -11.92 -1.62 -9.17
C ALA A 226 -11.99 -0.92 -10.54
N GLN A 227 -10.87 -0.41 -11.04
CA GLN A 227 -10.79 0.17 -12.39
C GLN A 227 -11.16 -0.86 -13.45
N LEU A 228 -10.67 -2.11 -13.35
CA LEU A 228 -11.03 -3.20 -14.25
C LEU A 228 -12.52 -3.51 -14.17
N VAL A 229 -13.05 -3.77 -12.96
CA VAL A 229 -14.47 -4.16 -12.80
C VAL A 229 -15.40 -3.04 -13.24
N TYR A 230 -15.11 -1.79 -12.85
CA TYR A 230 -15.93 -0.65 -13.26
C TYR A 230 -15.84 -0.38 -14.78
N ALA A 231 -14.67 -0.64 -15.40
CA ALA A 231 -14.53 -0.61 -16.85
C ALA A 231 -15.44 -1.64 -17.53
N GLU A 232 -15.51 -2.88 -17.02
CA GLU A 232 -16.36 -3.93 -17.56
C GLU A 232 -17.86 -3.57 -17.44
N LEU A 233 -18.26 -2.97 -16.31
CA LEU A 233 -19.64 -2.48 -16.13
C LEU A 233 -19.98 -1.37 -17.14
N LEU A 234 -19.08 -0.45 -17.40
CA LEU A 234 -19.25 0.62 -18.40
C LEU A 234 -19.30 0.06 -19.83
N LEU A 235 -18.46 -0.89 -20.16
CA LEU A 235 -18.41 -1.51 -21.49
C LEU A 235 -19.68 -2.34 -21.78
N ALA A 236 -20.21 -3.00 -20.76
CA ALA A 236 -21.40 -3.83 -20.91
C ALA A 236 -22.71 -3.05 -20.79
N GLY A 237 -22.74 -1.92 -20.09
CA GLY A 237 -23.99 -1.26 -19.71
C GLY A 237 -24.80 -2.08 -18.72
N ALA A 238 -24.15 -2.64 -17.69
CA ALA A 238 -24.74 -3.61 -16.76
C ALA A 238 -24.95 -3.04 -15.35
N ASP A 239 -25.80 -3.71 -14.56
CA ASP A 239 -26.06 -3.39 -13.15
C ASP A 239 -26.45 -1.93 -12.87
N GLY A 240 -27.21 -1.32 -13.79
CA GLY A 240 -27.66 0.06 -13.68
C GLY A 240 -26.61 1.11 -14.04
N VAL A 241 -25.48 0.69 -14.63
CA VAL A 241 -24.47 1.58 -15.21
C VAL A 241 -24.79 1.76 -16.71
N PRO A 242 -25.04 2.99 -17.17
CA PRO A 242 -25.18 3.25 -18.60
C PRO A 242 -23.92 2.85 -19.38
N GLN A 243 -24.10 2.27 -20.58
CA GLN A 243 -22.96 1.92 -21.41
C GLN A 243 -22.18 3.18 -21.81
N ASP A 244 -20.86 3.14 -21.60
CA ASP A 244 -19.93 4.18 -21.96
C ASP A 244 -18.59 3.54 -22.36
N THR A 245 -18.48 3.24 -23.65
CA THR A 245 -17.32 2.51 -24.19
C THR A 245 -16.02 3.32 -24.05
N GLU A 246 -16.07 4.64 -24.27
CA GLU A 246 -14.89 5.50 -24.21
C GLU A 246 -14.33 5.52 -22.78
N LYS A 247 -15.19 5.78 -21.81
CA LYS A 247 -14.81 5.79 -20.40
C LYS A 247 -14.39 4.41 -19.90
N GLY A 248 -15.07 3.34 -20.34
CA GLY A 248 -14.70 1.97 -20.03
C GLY A 248 -13.29 1.63 -20.51
N MET A 249 -12.97 1.95 -21.75
CA MET A 249 -11.64 1.77 -22.32
C MET A 249 -10.57 2.63 -21.62
N SER A 250 -10.91 3.87 -21.26
CA SER A 250 -10.01 4.73 -20.47
C SER A 250 -9.67 4.12 -19.10
N MET A 251 -10.69 3.65 -18.36
CA MET A 251 -10.48 2.98 -17.07
C MET A 251 -9.66 1.70 -17.20
N LEU A 252 -9.90 0.92 -18.24
CA LEU A 252 -9.16 -0.31 -18.51
C LEU A 252 -7.68 -0.02 -18.80
N ARG A 253 -7.37 1.02 -19.58
CA ARG A 253 -6.01 1.49 -19.84
C ARG A 253 -5.33 1.99 -18.55
N LEU A 254 -6.05 2.66 -17.66
CA LEU A 254 -5.51 3.08 -16.36
C LEU A 254 -5.10 1.87 -15.51
N ALA A 255 -5.96 0.85 -15.41
CA ALA A 255 -5.64 -0.38 -14.68
C ALA A 255 -4.45 -1.14 -15.32
N ALA A 256 -4.42 -1.24 -16.64
CA ALA A 256 -3.31 -1.83 -17.38
C ALA A 256 -1.99 -1.06 -17.18
N GLY A 257 -2.06 0.27 -17.16
CA GLY A 257 -0.92 1.15 -16.88
C GLY A 257 -0.27 0.94 -15.54
N GLN A 258 -1.01 0.41 -14.56
CA GLN A 258 -0.51 0.02 -13.24
C GLN A 258 0.14 -1.38 -13.21
N ASP A 259 0.38 -2.01 -14.36
CA ASP A 259 0.89 -3.38 -14.47
C ASP A 259 -0.06 -4.43 -13.86
N TYR A 260 -1.37 -4.19 -13.91
CA TYR A 260 -2.34 -5.16 -13.44
C TYR A 260 -2.59 -6.22 -14.53
N PRO A 261 -2.12 -7.48 -14.38
CA PRO A 261 -2.06 -8.44 -15.48
C PRO A 261 -3.43 -8.76 -16.08
N ARG A 262 -4.48 -8.83 -15.24
CA ARG A 262 -5.85 -9.10 -15.68
C ARG A 262 -6.40 -7.97 -16.58
N ALA A 263 -6.10 -6.71 -16.24
CA ALA A 263 -6.51 -5.58 -17.04
C ALA A 263 -5.75 -5.53 -18.37
N ILE A 264 -4.45 -5.83 -18.36
CA ILE A 264 -3.64 -5.93 -19.58
C ILE A 264 -4.20 -7.01 -20.51
N ALA A 265 -4.44 -8.21 -19.99
CA ALA A 265 -4.99 -9.31 -20.77
C ALA A 265 -6.39 -8.96 -21.36
N ARG A 266 -7.24 -8.31 -20.56
CA ARG A 266 -8.57 -7.87 -21.01
C ARG A 266 -8.48 -6.80 -22.11
N LEU A 267 -7.57 -5.84 -21.94
CA LEU A 267 -7.32 -4.77 -22.92
C LEU A 267 -6.84 -5.37 -24.27
N ILE A 268 -5.86 -6.27 -24.24
CA ILE A 268 -5.38 -6.99 -25.43
C ILE A 268 -6.54 -7.70 -26.14
N ASN A 269 -7.39 -8.41 -25.36
CA ASN A 269 -8.53 -9.11 -25.93
C ASN A 269 -9.50 -8.17 -26.66
N ILE A 270 -9.84 -7.01 -26.06
CA ILE A 270 -10.75 -6.05 -26.68
C ILE A 270 -10.11 -5.41 -27.91
N LEU A 271 -8.83 -5.05 -27.86
CA LEU A 271 -8.13 -4.42 -28.97
C LEU A 271 -8.02 -5.34 -30.19
N ARG A 272 -7.84 -6.67 -29.99
CA ARG A 272 -7.72 -7.65 -31.06
C ARG A 272 -9.02 -8.18 -31.61
N ASN A 273 -10.07 -8.22 -30.80
CA ASN A 273 -11.35 -8.80 -31.19
C ASN A 273 -12.46 -7.75 -31.34
N GLY A 274 -12.13 -6.46 -31.20
CA GLY A 274 -13.07 -5.35 -31.40
C GLY A 274 -13.23 -4.95 -32.86
N PRO A 275 -14.16 -4.03 -33.15
CA PRO A 275 -14.47 -3.61 -34.53
C PRO A 275 -13.30 -3.01 -35.28
N ASP A 276 -12.33 -2.39 -34.59
CA ASP A 276 -11.18 -1.71 -35.17
C ASP A 276 -9.86 -2.46 -34.91
N ALA A 277 -9.90 -3.79 -34.89
CA ALA A 277 -8.76 -4.66 -34.50
C ALA A 277 -7.49 -4.35 -35.31
N GLU A 278 -7.58 -4.17 -36.64
CA GLU A 278 -6.42 -3.88 -37.47
C GLU A 278 -5.73 -2.56 -37.09
N GLN A 279 -6.50 -1.56 -36.70
CA GLN A 279 -5.97 -0.26 -36.26
C GLN A 279 -5.27 -0.34 -34.90
N HIS A 280 -5.71 -1.27 -34.05
CA HIS A 280 -5.24 -1.42 -32.67
C HIS A 280 -4.17 -2.50 -32.48
N GLU A 281 -3.77 -3.24 -33.51
CA GLU A 281 -2.80 -4.35 -33.39
C GLU A 281 -1.46 -3.90 -32.80
N LYS A 282 -0.96 -2.71 -33.18
CA LYS A 282 0.28 -2.16 -32.61
C LYS A 282 0.17 -1.91 -31.11
N GLU A 283 -0.97 -1.36 -30.65
CA GLU A 283 -1.24 -1.14 -29.24
C GLU A 283 -1.36 -2.48 -28.50
N ALA A 284 -2.08 -3.45 -29.05
CA ALA A 284 -2.24 -4.79 -28.50
C ALA A 284 -0.91 -5.50 -28.33
N ALA A 285 -0.05 -5.48 -29.36
CA ALA A 285 1.29 -6.08 -29.31
C ALA A 285 2.20 -5.42 -28.26
N ALA A 286 2.11 -4.09 -28.08
CA ALA A 286 2.87 -3.40 -27.04
C ALA A 286 2.46 -3.84 -25.62
N TRP A 287 1.15 -4.01 -25.38
CA TRP A 287 0.63 -4.51 -24.12
C TRP A 287 0.99 -5.97 -23.88
N GLU A 288 0.97 -6.81 -24.90
CA GLU A 288 1.38 -8.22 -24.80
C GLU A 288 2.87 -8.33 -24.41
N ASN A 289 3.74 -7.57 -25.05
CA ASN A 289 5.15 -7.52 -24.68
C ASN A 289 5.36 -7.05 -23.22
N ARG A 290 4.50 -6.15 -22.74
CA ARG A 290 4.53 -5.70 -21.32
C ARG A 290 4.08 -6.81 -20.38
N LEU A 291 3.00 -7.52 -20.73
CA LEU A 291 2.49 -8.66 -19.96
C LEU A 291 3.54 -9.76 -19.84
N ASN A 292 4.17 -10.15 -20.96
CA ASN A 292 5.20 -11.18 -20.99
C ASN A 292 6.38 -10.82 -20.08
N ARG A 293 6.86 -9.59 -20.12
CA ARG A 293 7.91 -9.10 -19.21
C ARG A 293 7.49 -9.14 -17.73
N LEU A 294 6.23 -8.90 -17.42
CA LEU A 294 5.72 -9.01 -16.04
C LEU A 294 5.69 -10.47 -15.58
N MET A 295 5.25 -11.38 -16.44
CA MET A 295 5.20 -12.81 -16.14
C MET A 295 6.60 -13.43 -15.97
N GLU A 296 7.59 -13.00 -16.76
CA GLU A 296 8.98 -13.43 -16.61
C GLU A 296 9.61 -12.97 -15.29
N LYS A 297 9.28 -11.74 -14.84
CA LYS A 297 9.75 -11.23 -13.54
C LYS A 297 9.13 -11.95 -12.34
N GLN A 298 7.98 -12.60 -12.51
CA GLN A 298 7.34 -13.38 -11.45
C GLN A 298 7.90 -14.79 -11.31
N LYS A 299 8.60 -15.30 -12.35
CA LYS A 299 9.22 -16.63 -12.34
C LYS A 299 10.62 -16.65 -11.71
N LYS A 300 11.24 -15.48 -11.55
CA LYS A 300 12.55 -15.27 -10.88
C LYS A 300 12.37 -14.84 -9.42
#